data_d2ad60eb2be2f5d40a78811101b740a2
#
_entry.id   d2ad60eb2be2f5d40a78811101b740a2
#
_cell.length_a   1.000
_cell.length_b   1.000
_cell.length_c   1.000
_cell.angle_alpha   90.00
_cell.angle_beta   90.00
_cell.angle_gamma   90.00
#
_symmetry.space_group_name_H-M   'P 1'
#
loop_
_entity.id
_entity.type
_entity.pdbx_description
1 polymer ?
#
loop_
_entity_poly.entity_id
_entity_poly.type
_entity_poly.pdbx_seq_one_letter_code
_entity_poly.pdbx_strand_id
1 'polypeptide(L)'
;MSTVKSRREQYSEATRTALLAAATRRFAEHGFAGAALEDIAGDIQATRGAIYHHFANKTALFEAVFAQLETEAMELSAAAAARAADPWSAAFAALDVFLDRCCDPVYGKLVWQEAPLALGWLRWQAAEEQYAYGLVEQLIKALVEGGDIDDQPLETTTRLVFGMLGTAGMALAEAADSDKSRLKSEYAAVIGRMASGLRPVVT
;
A
#
# COMPACT_ATOMS: atom_id res chain seq x y z
N MET A 1 21.04 19.62 13.78
CA MET A 1 22.24 19.78 12.96
C MET A 1 22.12 18.85 11.77
N SER A 2 21.86 19.37 10.57
CA SER A 2 21.70 18.57 9.36
C SER A 2 23.11 18.19 8.86
N THR A 3 23.46 16.92 8.98
CA THR A 3 24.74 16.41 8.44
C THR A 3 24.65 16.44 6.92
N VAL A 4 25.48 17.26 6.28
CA VAL A 4 25.61 17.30 4.82
C VAL A 4 26.16 15.94 4.37
N LYS A 5 25.33 15.17 3.62
CA LYS A 5 25.72 13.87 3.05
C LYS A 5 26.91 14.03 2.11
N SER A 6 27.85 13.12 2.17
CA SER A 6 29.00 13.11 1.26
C SER A 6 28.55 12.88 -0.20
N ARG A 7 29.34 13.36 -1.17
CA ARG A 7 29.07 13.10 -2.61
C ARG A 7 28.88 11.61 -2.91
N ARG A 8 29.66 10.74 -2.26
CA ARG A 8 29.58 9.29 -2.45
C ARG A 8 28.23 8.74 -1.96
N GLU A 9 27.74 9.22 -0.82
CA GLU A 9 26.43 8.84 -0.28
C GLU A 9 25.30 9.34 -1.19
N GLN A 10 25.40 10.56 -1.71
CA GLN A 10 24.41 11.10 -2.67
C GLN A 10 24.35 10.27 -3.96
N TYR A 11 25.50 9.87 -4.53
CA TYR A 11 25.54 8.99 -5.70
C TYR A 11 24.98 7.60 -5.41
N SER A 12 25.26 7.03 -4.26
CA SER A 12 24.75 5.73 -3.83
C SER A 12 23.21 5.77 -3.69
N GLU A 13 22.66 6.82 -3.08
CA GLU A 13 21.20 7.01 -2.97
C GLU A 13 20.53 7.22 -4.34
N ALA A 14 21.11 8.05 -5.21
CA ALA A 14 20.59 8.25 -6.55
C ALA A 14 20.56 6.95 -7.35
N THR A 15 21.60 6.12 -7.27
CA THR A 15 21.65 4.80 -7.89
C THR A 15 20.59 3.87 -7.31
N ARG A 16 20.41 3.84 -5.99
CA ARG A 16 19.39 3.03 -5.33
C ARG A 16 17.99 3.43 -5.78
N THR A 17 17.69 4.71 -5.85
CA THR A 17 16.40 5.24 -6.32
C THR A 17 16.15 4.86 -7.79
N ALA A 18 17.16 5.01 -8.65
CA ALA A 18 17.06 4.63 -10.06
C ALA A 18 16.82 3.11 -10.23
N LEU A 19 17.49 2.27 -9.42
CA LEU A 19 17.27 0.82 -9.40
C LEU A 19 15.83 0.46 -8.98
N LEU A 20 15.29 1.11 -7.95
CA LEU A 20 13.92 0.89 -7.52
C LEU A 20 12.92 1.27 -8.61
N ALA A 21 13.09 2.42 -9.25
CA ALA A 21 12.22 2.86 -10.34
C ALA A 21 12.27 1.91 -11.56
N ALA A 22 13.47 1.44 -11.95
CA ALA A 22 13.62 0.44 -13.01
C ALA A 22 13.01 -0.90 -12.63
N ALA A 23 13.22 -1.36 -11.38
CA ALA A 23 12.66 -2.59 -10.86
C ALA A 23 11.12 -2.56 -10.83
N THR A 24 10.53 -1.45 -10.39
CA THR A 24 9.06 -1.26 -10.38
C THR A 24 8.49 -1.45 -11.77
N ARG A 25 9.07 -0.82 -12.80
CA ARG A 25 8.63 -0.99 -14.20
C ARG A 25 8.77 -2.44 -14.66
N ARG A 26 9.96 -3.04 -14.47
CA ARG A 26 10.23 -4.41 -14.92
C ARG A 26 9.35 -5.45 -14.23
N PHE A 27 9.13 -5.31 -12.93
CA PHE A 27 8.20 -6.19 -12.20
C PHE A 27 6.75 -5.97 -12.64
N ALA A 28 6.33 -4.73 -12.90
CA ALA A 28 4.99 -4.46 -13.41
C ALA A 28 4.76 -5.03 -14.82
N GLU A 29 5.77 -4.98 -15.70
CA GLU A 29 5.68 -5.50 -17.07
C GLU A 29 5.75 -7.04 -17.11
N HIS A 30 6.72 -7.63 -16.42
CA HIS A 30 7.10 -9.05 -16.59
C HIS A 30 6.77 -9.94 -15.39
N GLY A 31 6.23 -9.37 -14.30
CA GLY A 31 6.05 -10.06 -13.02
C GLY A 31 7.37 -10.31 -12.29
N PHE A 32 7.28 -10.76 -11.03
CA PHE A 32 8.47 -11.10 -10.25
C PHE A 32 9.29 -12.22 -10.91
N ALA A 33 8.64 -13.28 -11.37
CA ALA A 33 9.34 -14.43 -11.95
C ALA A 33 10.09 -14.06 -13.25
N GLY A 34 9.45 -13.28 -14.14
CA GLY A 34 9.96 -12.95 -15.47
C GLY A 34 11.01 -11.82 -15.51
N ALA A 35 11.07 -10.97 -14.49
CA ALA A 35 12.05 -9.88 -14.44
C ALA A 35 13.46 -10.40 -14.10
N ALA A 36 14.47 -10.04 -14.89
CA ALA A 36 15.87 -10.35 -14.62
C ALA A 36 16.61 -9.14 -14.02
N LEU A 37 17.50 -9.39 -13.05
CA LEU A 37 18.30 -8.33 -12.42
C LEU A 37 19.24 -7.65 -13.43
N GLU A 38 19.72 -8.39 -14.40
CA GLU A 38 20.57 -7.89 -15.48
C GLU A 38 19.87 -6.84 -16.33
N ASP A 39 18.59 -7.06 -16.65
CA ASP A 39 17.78 -6.12 -17.43
C ASP A 39 17.48 -4.85 -16.61
N ILE A 40 17.19 -5.01 -15.32
CA ILE A 40 16.98 -3.86 -14.41
C ILE A 40 18.25 -3.01 -14.32
N ALA A 41 19.45 -3.63 -14.22
CA ALA A 41 20.71 -2.90 -14.22
C ALA A 41 20.95 -2.21 -15.56
N GLY A 42 20.67 -2.89 -16.67
CA GLY A 42 20.82 -2.36 -18.02
C GLY A 42 19.99 -1.11 -18.27
N ASP A 43 18.77 -1.05 -17.76
CA ASP A 43 17.86 0.10 -17.91
C ASP A 43 18.42 1.41 -17.35
N ILE A 44 19.30 1.33 -16.38
CA ILE A 44 19.95 2.50 -15.75
C ILE A 44 21.44 2.58 -16.04
N GLN A 45 21.94 1.78 -16.99
CA GLN A 45 23.35 1.69 -17.35
C GLN A 45 24.27 1.34 -16.16
N ALA A 46 23.72 0.64 -15.17
CA ALA A 46 24.48 0.16 -14.01
C ALA A 46 25.04 -1.25 -14.27
N THR A 47 26.09 -1.60 -13.51
CA THR A 47 26.61 -2.96 -13.54
C THR A 47 25.78 -3.88 -12.66
N ARG A 48 25.79 -5.20 -12.95
CA ARG A 48 25.21 -6.20 -12.05
C ARG A 48 25.72 -6.09 -10.62
N GLY A 49 27.01 -5.77 -10.44
CA GLY A 49 27.62 -5.54 -9.13
C GLY A 49 26.99 -4.37 -8.36
N ALA A 50 26.49 -3.34 -9.06
CA ALA A 50 25.81 -2.21 -8.43
C ALA A 50 24.50 -2.64 -7.79
N ILE A 51 23.73 -3.57 -8.38
CA ILE A 51 22.53 -4.11 -7.75
C ILE A 51 22.88 -4.84 -6.46
N TYR A 52 23.83 -5.75 -6.51
CA TYR A 52 24.24 -6.55 -5.33
C TYR A 52 24.88 -5.71 -4.23
N HIS A 53 25.35 -4.51 -4.55
CA HIS A 53 25.79 -3.55 -3.54
C HIS A 53 24.60 -2.98 -2.72
N HIS A 54 23.43 -2.83 -3.35
CA HIS A 54 22.24 -2.25 -2.72
C HIS A 54 21.23 -3.29 -2.22
N PHE A 55 21.12 -4.43 -2.91
CA PHE A 55 20.12 -5.46 -2.65
C PHE A 55 20.76 -6.85 -2.71
N ALA A 56 20.61 -7.63 -1.66
CA ALA A 56 21.23 -8.95 -1.54
C ALA A 56 20.80 -9.94 -2.64
N ASN A 57 19.58 -9.81 -3.14
CA ASN A 57 19.00 -10.67 -4.17
C ASN A 57 17.74 -10.02 -4.80
N LYS A 58 17.12 -10.70 -5.77
CA LYS A 58 15.89 -10.23 -6.44
C LYS A 58 14.72 -10.05 -5.47
N THR A 59 14.57 -10.93 -4.49
CA THR A 59 13.52 -10.81 -3.47
C THR A 59 13.71 -9.56 -2.61
N ALA A 60 14.94 -9.25 -2.17
CA ALA A 60 15.23 -8.04 -1.41
C ALA A 60 14.98 -6.76 -2.22
N LEU A 61 15.24 -6.77 -3.53
CA LEU A 61 14.88 -5.66 -4.41
C LEU A 61 13.36 -5.53 -4.54
N PHE A 62 12.64 -6.64 -4.68
CA PHE A 62 11.19 -6.64 -4.76
C PHE A 62 10.54 -6.17 -3.44
N GLU A 63 11.04 -6.62 -2.29
CA GLU A 63 10.62 -6.15 -0.97
C GLU A 63 10.79 -4.62 -0.83
N ALA A 64 11.87 -4.06 -1.36
CA ALA A 64 12.09 -2.62 -1.33
C ALA A 64 11.15 -1.86 -2.27
N VAL A 65 10.77 -2.43 -3.42
CA VAL A 65 9.71 -1.88 -4.30
C VAL A 65 8.36 -1.93 -3.61
N PHE A 66 8.00 -3.07 -3.04
CA PHE A 66 6.77 -3.24 -2.25
C PHE A 66 6.68 -2.21 -1.12
N ALA A 67 7.75 -2.10 -0.30
CA ALA A 67 7.83 -1.15 0.79
C ALA A 67 7.63 0.31 0.34
N GLN A 68 8.19 0.68 -0.82
CA GLN A 68 8.01 2.01 -1.38
C GLN A 68 6.56 2.26 -1.80
N LEU A 69 5.93 1.30 -2.49
CA LEU A 69 4.55 1.40 -2.95
C LEU A 69 3.56 1.49 -1.78
N GLU A 70 3.77 0.68 -0.74
CA GLU A 70 2.96 0.72 0.48
C GLU A 70 3.13 2.04 1.25
N THR A 71 4.37 2.48 1.45
CA THR A 71 4.63 3.76 2.13
C THR A 71 3.92 4.91 1.40
N GLU A 72 4.05 4.98 0.07
CA GLU A 72 3.42 6.01 -0.75
C GLU A 72 1.88 5.94 -0.66
N ALA A 73 1.29 4.75 -0.70
CA ALA A 73 -0.15 4.56 -0.60
C ALA A 73 -0.68 5.01 0.79
N MET A 74 0.04 4.67 1.86
CA MET A 74 -0.33 5.06 3.22
C MET A 74 -0.15 6.55 3.45
N GLU A 75 0.90 7.17 2.93
CA GLU A 75 1.10 8.62 2.99
C GLU A 75 -0.03 9.38 2.29
N LEU A 76 -0.44 8.93 1.10
CA LEU A 76 -1.55 9.52 0.35
C LEU A 76 -2.88 9.39 1.10
N SER A 77 -3.17 8.20 1.66
CA SER A 77 -4.37 7.95 2.45
C SER A 77 -4.41 8.80 3.73
N ALA A 78 -3.31 8.86 4.46
CA ALA A 78 -3.18 9.69 5.65
C ALA A 78 -3.31 11.20 5.33
N ALA A 79 -2.71 11.64 4.21
CA ALA A 79 -2.83 13.03 3.77
C ALA A 79 -4.26 13.40 3.37
N ALA A 80 -5.03 12.47 2.79
CA ALA A 80 -6.44 12.67 2.48
C ALA A 80 -7.27 12.78 3.78
N ALA A 81 -7.05 11.86 4.73
CA ALA A 81 -7.69 11.92 6.04
C ALA A 81 -7.42 13.22 6.79
N ALA A 82 -6.18 13.69 6.78
CA ALA A 82 -5.77 14.92 7.49
C ALA A 82 -6.42 16.21 6.95
N ARG A 83 -6.98 16.18 5.73
CA ARG A 83 -7.69 17.33 5.13
C ARG A 83 -9.18 17.35 5.44
N ALA A 84 -9.72 16.28 6.00
CA ALA A 84 -11.14 16.16 6.31
C ALA A 84 -11.51 16.96 7.56
N ALA A 85 -12.77 17.37 7.65
CA ALA A 85 -13.26 18.22 8.71
C ALA A 85 -13.64 17.48 10.00
N ASP A 86 -13.89 16.19 9.91
CA ASP A 86 -14.35 15.32 11.00
C ASP A 86 -13.83 13.88 10.81
N PRO A 87 -13.84 13.05 11.89
CA PRO A 87 -13.29 11.69 11.83
C PRO A 87 -13.97 10.79 10.81
N TRP A 88 -15.30 10.96 10.61
CA TRP A 88 -16.05 10.16 9.64
C TRP A 88 -15.61 10.47 8.20
N SER A 89 -15.58 11.75 7.86
CA SER A 89 -15.08 12.20 6.56
C SER A 89 -13.61 11.80 6.34
N ALA A 90 -12.78 11.80 7.39
CA ALA A 90 -11.38 11.38 7.34
C ALA A 90 -11.25 9.90 6.97
N ALA A 91 -12.03 9.04 7.64
CA ALA A 91 -12.01 7.60 7.36
C ALA A 91 -12.43 7.30 5.90
N PHE A 92 -13.45 7.98 5.38
CA PHE A 92 -13.91 7.79 4.01
C PHE A 92 -12.97 8.38 2.96
N ALA A 93 -12.32 9.51 3.27
CA ALA A 93 -11.30 10.08 2.38
C ALA A 93 -10.09 9.14 2.25
N ALA A 94 -9.64 8.54 3.35
CA ALA A 94 -8.58 7.53 3.32
C ALA A 94 -9.00 6.26 2.55
N LEU A 95 -10.23 5.78 2.78
CA LEU A 95 -10.79 4.63 2.06
C LEU A 95 -10.84 4.88 0.54
N ASP A 96 -11.29 6.04 0.11
CA ASP A 96 -11.40 6.37 -1.32
C ASP A 96 -10.04 6.35 -2.00
N VAL A 97 -9.02 6.96 -1.38
CA VAL A 97 -7.64 6.93 -1.87
C VAL A 97 -7.08 5.50 -1.89
N PHE A 98 -7.30 4.71 -0.85
CA PHE A 98 -6.87 3.31 -0.81
C PHE A 98 -7.48 2.49 -1.96
N LEU A 99 -8.81 2.60 -2.17
CA LEU A 99 -9.48 1.88 -3.25
C LEU A 99 -9.00 2.35 -4.64
N ASP A 100 -8.70 3.64 -4.82
CA ASP A 100 -8.09 4.16 -6.05
C ASP A 100 -6.70 3.56 -6.29
N ARG A 101 -5.88 3.45 -5.24
CA ARG A 101 -4.57 2.80 -5.36
C ARG A 101 -4.68 1.33 -5.74
N CYS A 102 -5.67 0.59 -5.19
CA CYS A 102 -5.91 -0.80 -5.58
C CYS A 102 -6.33 -0.94 -7.06
N CYS A 103 -6.94 0.09 -7.65
CA CYS A 103 -7.27 0.14 -9.08
C CYS A 103 -6.06 0.49 -9.97
N ASP A 104 -4.99 1.08 -9.42
CA ASP A 104 -3.78 1.42 -10.17
C ASP A 104 -3.09 0.16 -10.71
N PRO A 105 -2.75 0.10 -12.00
CA PRO A 105 -2.22 -1.12 -12.61
C PRO A 105 -0.86 -1.56 -12.07
N VAL A 106 -0.04 -0.63 -11.59
CA VAL A 106 1.28 -0.96 -11.01
C VAL A 106 1.13 -1.40 -9.57
N TYR A 107 0.46 -0.59 -8.74
CA TYR A 107 0.23 -0.92 -7.33
C TYR A 107 -0.60 -2.20 -7.19
N GLY A 108 -1.74 -2.28 -7.86
CA GLY A 108 -2.62 -3.45 -7.81
C GLY A 108 -1.88 -4.73 -8.19
N LYS A 109 -1.12 -4.71 -9.30
CA LYS A 109 -0.34 -5.87 -9.72
C LYS A 109 0.76 -6.23 -8.73
N LEU A 110 1.60 -5.27 -8.32
CA LEU A 110 2.78 -5.58 -7.52
C LEU A 110 2.46 -5.91 -6.07
N VAL A 111 1.50 -5.21 -5.47
CA VAL A 111 1.16 -5.38 -4.06
C VAL A 111 0.21 -6.55 -3.85
N TRP A 112 -0.83 -6.66 -4.66
CA TRP A 112 -1.90 -7.64 -4.43
C TRP A 112 -1.76 -8.95 -5.20
N GLN A 113 -1.10 -8.96 -6.36
CA GLN A 113 -0.96 -10.17 -7.18
C GLN A 113 0.45 -10.78 -7.09
N GLU A 114 1.50 -9.97 -7.27
CA GLU A 114 2.88 -10.46 -7.33
C GLU A 114 3.50 -10.66 -5.94
N ALA A 115 3.21 -9.78 -4.96
CA ALA A 115 3.85 -9.88 -3.65
C ALA A 115 3.51 -11.16 -2.88
N PRO A 116 2.27 -11.66 -2.86
CA PRO A 116 1.97 -12.97 -2.26
C PRO A 116 2.76 -14.13 -2.86
N LEU A 117 3.07 -14.05 -4.17
CA LEU A 117 3.84 -15.07 -4.89
C LEU A 117 5.35 -14.93 -4.65
N ALA A 118 5.86 -13.69 -4.67
CA ALA A 118 7.27 -13.37 -4.53
C ALA A 118 7.79 -13.55 -3.11
N LEU A 119 7.00 -13.18 -2.12
CA LEU A 119 7.37 -13.18 -0.70
C LEU A 119 6.84 -14.42 0.04
N GLY A 120 5.77 -15.03 -0.46
CA GLY A 120 4.97 -16.02 0.22
C GLY A 120 3.91 -15.37 1.12
N TRP A 121 2.75 -16.03 1.25
CA TRP A 121 1.54 -15.51 1.89
C TRP A 121 1.78 -14.91 3.28
N LEU A 122 2.46 -15.64 4.17
CA LEU A 122 2.66 -15.19 5.56
C LEU A 122 3.54 -13.94 5.67
N ARG A 123 4.58 -13.84 4.84
CA ARG A 123 5.46 -12.66 4.84
C ARG A 123 4.77 -11.45 4.25
N TRP A 124 4.02 -11.65 3.18
CA TRP A 124 3.22 -10.59 2.58
C TRP A 124 2.17 -10.07 3.58
N GLN A 125 1.41 -10.96 4.24
CA GLN A 125 0.42 -10.56 5.24
C GLN A 125 1.04 -9.78 6.40
N ALA A 126 2.19 -10.22 6.91
CA ALA A 126 2.90 -9.51 7.97
C ALA A 126 3.41 -8.13 7.51
N ALA A 127 3.80 -8.00 6.24
CA ALA A 127 4.21 -6.73 5.66
C ALA A 127 3.01 -5.78 5.50
N GLU A 128 1.86 -6.25 5.02
CA GLU A 128 0.61 -5.48 4.96
C GLU A 128 0.23 -4.93 6.34
N GLU A 129 0.25 -5.77 7.38
CA GLU A 129 0.01 -5.32 8.76
C GLU A 129 0.99 -4.23 9.18
N GLN A 130 2.28 -4.39 8.88
CA GLN A 130 3.31 -3.42 9.24
C GLN A 130 3.07 -2.03 8.64
N TYR A 131 2.57 -1.95 7.40
CA TYR A 131 2.39 -0.66 6.70
C TYR A 131 1.01 -0.05 6.95
N ALA A 132 -0.06 -0.82 6.88
CA ALA A 132 -1.41 -0.28 6.79
C ALA A 132 -2.21 -0.36 8.09
N TYR A 133 -1.94 -1.35 8.97
CA TYR A 133 -2.75 -1.59 10.17
C TYR A 133 -2.81 -0.37 11.10
N GLY A 134 -1.68 0.31 11.32
CA GLY A 134 -1.62 1.46 12.22
C GLY A 134 -2.48 2.65 11.77
N LEU A 135 -2.59 2.90 10.46
CA LEU A 135 -3.46 3.95 9.93
C LEU A 135 -4.94 3.58 10.15
N VAL A 136 -5.31 2.33 9.88
CA VAL A 136 -6.70 1.85 10.10
C VAL A 136 -7.07 1.96 11.57
N GLU A 137 -6.18 1.53 12.49
CA GLU A 137 -6.40 1.64 13.93
C GLU A 137 -6.60 3.10 14.39
N GLN A 138 -5.76 4.03 13.91
CA GLN A 138 -5.87 5.44 14.23
C GLN A 138 -7.20 6.04 13.77
N LEU A 139 -7.67 5.69 12.57
CA LEU A 139 -8.94 6.18 12.04
C LEU A 139 -10.14 5.63 12.84
N ILE A 140 -10.13 4.34 13.19
CA ILE A 140 -11.18 3.73 14.03
C ILE A 140 -11.18 4.37 15.43
N LYS A 141 -10.01 4.53 16.03
CA LYS A 141 -9.88 5.19 17.34
C LYS A 141 -10.44 6.61 17.32
N ALA A 142 -10.15 7.39 16.28
CA ALA A 142 -10.70 8.73 16.14
C ALA A 142 -12.23 8.75 16.03
N LEU A 143 -12.83 7.76 15.34
CA LEU A 143 -14.29 7.61 15.26
C LEU A 143 -14.92 7.29 16.62
N VAL A 144 -14.30 6.42 17.44
CA VAL A 144 -14.76 6.11 18.80
C VAL A 144 -14.63 7.34 19.70
N GLU A 145 -13.46 7.99 19.73
CA GLU A 145 -13.19 9.16 20.55
C GLU A 145 -14.06 10.37 20.16
N GLY A 146 -14.43 10.49 18.89
CA GLY A 146 -15.36 11.50 18.36
C GLY A 146 -16.82 11.20 18.65
N GLY A 147 -17.17 10.00 19.14
CA GLY A 147 -18.55 9.57 19.34
C GLY A 147 -19.30 9.29 18.04
N ASP A 148 -18.60 9.11 16.94
CA ASP A 148 -19.17 8.78 15.62
C ASP A 148 -19.64 7.33 15.53
N ILE A 149 -18.98 6.45 16.29
CA ILE A 149 -19.35 5.03 16.47
C ILE A 149 -19.38 4.69 17.97
N ASP A 150 -20.18 3.71 18.36
CA ASP A 150 -20.23 3.19 19.73
C ASP A 150 -18.87 2.64 20.15
N ASP A 151 -18.62 2.59 21.48
CA ASP A 151 -17.41 1.99 22.03
C ASP A 151 -17.29 0.52 21.60
N GLN A 152 -16.20 0.20 20.94
CA GLN A 152 -15.93 -1.09 20.33
C GLN A 152 -14.58 -1.61 20.80
N PRO A 153 -14.38 -2.94 20.89
CA PRO A 153 -13.06 -3.52 21.12
C PRO A 153 -12.13 -3.14 19.95
N LEU A 154 -11.25 -2.14 20.17
CA LEU A 154 -10.46 -1.48 19.13
C LEU A 154 -9.67 -2.48 18.27
N GLU A 155 -8.92 -3.41 18.89
CA GLU A 155 -8.13 -4.41 18.17
C GLU A 155 -9.02 -5.29 17.27
N THR A 156 -10.13 -5.81 17.79
CA THR A 156 -11.03 -6.69 17.02
C THR A 156 -11.66 -5.94 15.85
N THR A 157 -12.14 -4.73 16.08
CA THR A 157 -12.73 -3.89 15.04
C THR A 157 -11.72 -3.55 13.97
N THR A 158 -10.49 -3.16 14.36
CA THR A 158 -9.40 -2.87 13.43
C THR A 158 -9.07 -4.09 12.56
N ARG A 159 -8.95 -5.29 13.15
CA ARG A 159 -8.67 -6.52 12.39
C ARG A 159 -9.76 -6.86 11.38
N LEU A 160 -11.03 -6.69 11.76
CA LEU A 160 -12.15 -6.95 10.85
C LEU A 160 -12.17 -5.93 9.69
N VAL A 161 -12.02 -4.64 9.98
CA VAL A 161 -11.94 -3.60 8.96
C VAL A 161 -10.75 -3.83 8.04
N PHE A 162 -9.57 -4.09 8.60
CA PHE A 162 -8.36 -4.41 7.84
C PHE A 162 -8.55 -5.62 6.90
N GLY A 163 -9.20 -6.69 7.38
CA GLY A 163 -9.54 -7.84 6.55
C GLY A 163 -10.51 -7.51 5.40
N MET A 164 -11.51 -6.64 5.65
CA MET A 164 -12.41 -6.16 4.59
C MET A 164 -11.67 -5.35 3.53
N LEU A 165 -10.75 -4.46 3.95
CA LEU A 165 -9.92 -3.67 3.04
C LEU A 165 -9.03 -4.57 2.19
N GLY A 166 -8.38 -5.58 2.78
CA GLY A 166 -7.58 -6.56 2.05
C GLY A 166 -8.39 -7.33 1.02
N THR A 167 -9.62 -7.73 1.35
CA THR A 167 -10.54 -8.39 0.40
C THR A 167 -10.88 -7.48 -0.78
N ALA A 168 -11.17 -6.19 -0.51
CA ALA A 168 -11.45 -5.22 -1.55
C ALA A 168 -10.22 -4.97 -2.43
N GLY A 169 -9.03 -4.84 -1.83
CA GLY A 169 -7.76 -4.64 -2.54
C GLY A 169 -7.46 -5.75 -3.53
N MET A 170 -7.52 -7.00 -3.09
CA MET A 170 -7.33 -8.17 -3.98
C MET A 170 -8.34 -8.19 -5.13
N ALA A 171 -9.62 -7.99 -4.83
CA ALA A 171 -10.68 -8.04 -5.85
C ALA A 171 -10.54 -6.92 -6.90
N LEU A 172 -10.15 -5.70 -6.49
CA LEU A 172 -9.93 -4.58 -7.40
C LEU A 172 -8.67 -4.77 -8.25
N ALA A 173 -7.61 -5.34 -7.68
CA ALA A 173 -6.40 -5.64 -8.41
C ALA A 173 -6.60 -6.71 -9.50
N GLU A 174 -7.46 -7.70 -9.25
CA GLU A 174 -7.79 -8.78 -10.19
C GLU A 174 -8.83 -8.38 -11.24
N ALA A 175 -9.58 -7.32 -11.00
CA ALA A 175 -10.68 -6.91 -11.88
C ALA A 175 -10.18 -6.41 -13.23
N ALA A 176 -10.97 -6.68 -14.29
CA ALA A 176 -10.76 -6.05 -15.59
C ALA A 176 -10.90 -4.52 -15.49
N ASP A 177 -10.10 -3.78 -16.25
CA ASP A 177 -10.09 -2.31 -16.19
C ASP A 177 -11.49 -1.70 -16.42
N SER A 178 -12.30 -2.30 -17.27
CA SER A 178 -13.69 -1.90 -17.50
C SER A 178 -14.60 -2.00 -16.28
N ASP A 179 -14.27 -2.85 -15.31
CA ASP A 179 -15.07 -3.12 -14.12
C ASP A 179 -14.58 -2.37 -12.87
N LYS A 180 -13.35 -1.94 -12.84
CA LYS A 180 -12.70 -1.32 -11.67
C LYS A 180 -13.50 -0.16 -11.08
N SER A 181 -13.96 0.77 -11.91
CA SER A 181 -14.73 1.93 -11.43
C SER A 181 -16.06 1.53 -10.78
N ARG A 182 -16.76 0.57 -11.36
CA ARG A 182 -18.00 0.03 -10.80
C ARG A 182 -17.74 -0.70 -9.48
N LEU A 183 -16.78 -1.62 -9.47
CA LEU A 183 -16.42 -2.39 -8.26
C LEU A 183 -15.92 -1.48 -7.14
N LYS A 184 -15.06 -0.48 -7.42
CA LYS A 184 -14.64 0.53 -6.45
C LYS A 184 -15.86 1.16 -5.76
N SER A 185 -16.83 1.62 -6.55
CA SER A 185 -18.06 2.25 -6.03
C SER A 185 -18.89 1.28 -5.17
N GLU A 186 -18.99 0.02 -5.60
CA GLU A 186 -19.71 -1.03 -4.87
C GLU A 186 -19.04 -1.34 -3.52
N TYR A 187 -17.70 -1.53 -3.50
CA TYR A 187 -16.94 -1.75 -2.26
C TYR A 187 -17.04 -0.57 -1.31
N ALA A 188 -16.86 0.66 -1.80
CA ALA A 188 -17.00 1.86 -0.99
C ALA A 188 -18.40 1.96 -0.36
N ALA A 189 -19.46 1.69 -1.13
CA ALA A 189 -20.84 1.72 -0.66
C ALA A 189 -21.15 0.62 0.37
N VAL A 190 -20.62 -0.60 0.18
CA VAL A 190 -20.85 -1.72 1.11
C VAL A 190 -20.09 -1.47 2.41
N ILE A 191 -18.80 -1.12 2.34
CA ILE A 191 -17.98 -0.78 3.51
C ILE A 191 -18.62 0.38 4.28
N GLY A 192 -19.08 1.41 3.57
CA GLY A 192 -19.76 2.56 4.18
C GLY A 192 -21.04 2.18 4.93
N ARG A 193 -21.86 1.28 4.38
CA ARG A 193 -23.05 0.78 5.08
C ARG A 193 -22.70 -0.06 6.31
N MET A 194 -21.69 -0.91 6.23
CA MET A 194 -21.21 -1.70 7.36
C MET A 194 -20.69 -0.80 8.49
N ALA A 195 -19.85 0.20 8.15
CA ALA A 195 -19.34 1.16 9.11
C ALA A 195 -20.49 2.00 9.73
N SER A 196 -21.49 2.38 8.94
CA SER A 196 -22.68 3.12 9.45
C SER A 196 -23.49 2.31 10.44
N GLY A 197 -23.46 0.99 10.39
CA GLY A 197 -24.09 0.09 11.36
C GLY A 197 -23.42 0.12 12.75
N LEU A 198 -22.25 0.71 12.89
CA LEU A 198 -21.55 0.91 14.16
C LEU A 198 -21.89 2.27 14.82
N ARG A 199 -22.69 3.12 14.16
CA ARG A 199 -23.10 4.42 14.71
C ARG A 199 -24.02 4.25 15.92
N PRO A 200 -23.95 5.18 16.89
CA PRO A 200 -24.87 5.20 18.03
C PRO A 200 -26.33 5.18 17.57
N VAL A 201 -27.13 4.33 18.19
CA VAL A 201 -28.59 4.33 17.96
C VAL A 201 -29.15 5.59 18.62
N VAL A 202 -29.61 6.54 17.79
CA VAL A 202 -30.34 7.70 18.29
C VAL A 202 -31.66 7.22 18.84
N THR A 203 -31.75 7.11 20.18
CA THR A 203 -33.01 6.84 20.92
C THR A 203 -33.84 8.10 21.08
#